data_3ced5624541fec6f3e93e7295b8789ba
#
_entry.id   3ced5624541fec6f3e93e7295b8789ba
#
_cell.length_a   1.000
_cell.length_b   1.000
_cell.length_c   1.000
_cell.angle_alpha   90.00
_cell.angle_beta   90.00
_cell.angle_gamma   90.00
#
_symmetry.space_group_name_H-M   'P 1'
#
loop_
_entity.id
_entity.type
_entity.pdbx_description
1 polymer ?
#
loop_
_entity_poly.entity_id
_entity_poly.type
_entity_poly.pdbx_seq_one_letter_code
_entity_poly.pdbx_strand_id
1 'polypeptide(L)'
;TGWYTLSLHDALPILSTAQAPIMQDLQEVLEGMEGSGELVLKLKKYTEGTFSGLFNAPTNVDMRNQLVVFSVRDLEDELRPLAIYAIVNYIWNVVRSERKKRILVIDEAWWLMQHEDSARFIFALVKRCRKYYLGVTTITQDVNDFLRSQYGQAIVTNSALQLLLRQSPAAVDNVQKTFLLTDSEKYLLLESR
;
A
#
# COMPACT_ATOMS: atom_id res chain seq x y z
N THR A 1 -26.91 13.01 23.00
CA THR A 1 -26.33 11.86 22.30
C THR A 1 -24.90 12.21 21.93
N GLY A 2 -23.99 11.99 22.89
CA GLY A 2 -22.56 12.23 22.68
C GLY A 2 -21.95 11.05 21.96
N TRP A 3 -21.28 11.33 20.85
CA TRP A 3 -20.39 10.38 20.20
C TRP A 3 -19.07 10.39 20.98
N TYR A 4 -18.83 9.35 21.75
CA TYR A 4 -17.51 9.12 22.34
C TYR A 4 -16.62 8.50 21.25
N THR A 5 -15.75 9.30 20.64
CA THR A 5 -14.57 8.78 19.95
C THR A 5 -13.61 8.27 21.02
N LEU A 6 -13.62 6.97 21.26
CA LEU A 6 -12.54 6.31 21.99
C LEU A 6 -11.25 6.51 21.20
N SER A 7 -10.41 7.43 21.66
CA SER A 7 -9.03 7.51 21.23
C SER A 7 -8.35 6.25 21.76
N LEU A 8 -7.56 5.57 20.93
CA LEU A 8 -6.69 4.47 21.38
C LEU A 8 -5.79 4.87 22.57
N HIS A 9 -5.54 6.17 22.75
CA HIS A 9 -4.81 6.74 23.88
C HIS A 9 -5.55 6.65 25.21
N ASP A 10 -6.90 6.69 25.16
CA ASP A 10 -7.73 6.67 26.38
C ASP A 10 -8.07 5.25 26.85
N ALA A 11 -7.90 4.26 25.97
CA ALA A 11 -8.22 2.85 26.26
C ALA A 11 -7.05 2.07 26.90
N LEU A 12 -5.83 2.63 26.96
CA LEU A 12 -4.63 1.94 27.44
C LEU A 12 -3.92 2.70 28.57
N PRO A 13 -4.44 2.69 29.82
CA PRO A 13 -3.73 3.32 30.96
C PRO A 13 -2.43 2.60 31.36
N ILE A 14 -2.04 1.52 30.68
CA ILE A 14 -0.92 0.65 31.06
C ILE A 14 0.39 1.00 30.36
N LEU A 15 0.37 1.84 29.30
CA LEU A 15 1.57 2.15 28.51
C LEU A 15 2.33 3.36 29.08
N SER A 16 2.75 3.29 30.34
CA SER A 16 3.74 4.20 30.91
C SER A 16 5.19 3.84 30.53
N THR A 17 5.41 2.81 29.72
CA THR A 17 6.72 2.44 29.19
C THR A 17 6.97 3.15 27.86
N ALA A 18 8.16 3.70 27.68
CA ALA A 18 8.59 4.46 26.48
C ALA A 18 8.63 3.62 25.19
N GLN A 19 8.12 2.40 25.20
CA GLN A 19 8.14 1.47 24.08
C GLN A 19 6.77 1.39 23.43
N ALA A 20 6.73 1.56 22.09
CA ALA A 20 5.51 1.43 21.32
C ALA A 20 4.95 0.00 21.43
N PRO A 21 3.61 -0.18 21.57
CA PRO A 21 3.00 -1.50 21.67
C PRO A 21 3.23 -2.32 20.39
N ILE A 22 3.37 -3.62 20.57
CA ILE A 22 3.48 -4.62 19.50
C ILE A 22 2.17 -5.43 19.37
N MET A 23 2.11 -6.33 18.40
CA MET A 23 0.91 -7.13 18.15
C MET A 23 0.54 -8.05 19.32
N GLN A 24 1.54 -8.53 20.06
CA GLN A 24 1.32 -9.36 21.25
C GLN A 24 0.60 -8.59 22.37
N ASP A 25 0.93 -7.31 22.58
CA ASP A 25 0.26 -6.49 23.60
C ASP A 25 -1.25 -6.37 23.29
N LEU A 26 -1.61 -6.26 21.99
CA LEU A 26 -3.01 -6.28 21.55
C LEU A 26 -3.66 -7.63 21.84
N GLN A 27 -2.98 -8.73 21.58
CA GLN A 27 -3.50 -10.06 21.87
C GLN A 27 -3.78 -10.24 23.37
N GLU A 28 -2.86 -9.84 24.24
CA GLU A 28 -3.03 -9.92 25.71
C GLU A 28 -4.24 -9.13 26.20
N VAL A 29 -4.47 -7.95 25.65
CA VAL A 29 -5.66 -7.14 25.96
C VAL A 29 -6.95 -7.86 25.52
N LEU A 30 -6.95 -8.43 24.32
CA LEU A 30 -8.11 -9.14 23.78
C LEU A 30 -8.42 -10.43 24.54
N GLU A 31 -7.41 -11.14 25.04
CA GLU A 31 -7.60 -12.35 25.86
C GLU A 31 -8.36 -12.07 27.18
N GLY A 32 -8.26 -10.82 27.68
CA GLY A 32 -9.03 -10.36 28.85
C GLY A 32 -10.47 -9.92 28.53
N MET A 33 -10.89 -9.89 27.26
CA MET A 33 -12.20 -9.39 26.84
C MET A 33 -13.18 -10.54 26.55
N GLU A 34 -14.42 -10.43 27.03
CA GLU A 34 -15.48 -11.39 26.70
C GLU A 34 -15.81 -11.35 25.20
N GLY A 35 -15.96 -12.52 24.58
CA GLY A 35 -16.34 -12.65 23.15
C GLY A 35 -15.20 -12.49 22.14
N SER A 36 -13.97 -12.24 22.60
CA SER A 36 -12.81 -12.01 21.73
C SER A 36 -12.10 -13.28 21.23
N GLY A 37 -12.49 -14.47 21.69
CA GLY A 37 -11.76 -15.73 21.46
C GLY A 37 -11.47 -16.04 19.99
N GLU A 38 -12.43 -15.78 19.07
CA GLU A 38 -12.20 -15.99 17.63
C GLU A 38 -11.15 -15.03 17.07
N LEU A 39 -11.15 -13.78 17.54
CA LEU A 39 -10.17 -12.77 17.11
C LEU A 39 -8.76 -13.10 17.63
N VAL A 40 -8.66 -13.54 18.88
CA VAL A 40 -7.41 -14.00 19.49
C VAL A 40 -6.83 -15.15 18.70
N LEU A 41 -7.64 -16.15 18.33
CA LEU A 41 -7.18 -17.29 17.50
C LEU A 41 -6.64 -16.83 16.15
N LYS A 42 -7.27 -15.84 15.52
CA LYS A 42 -6.78 -15.28 14.26
C LYS A 42 -5.47 -14.50 14.44
N LEU A 43 -5.29 -13.80 15.57
CA LEU A 43 -4.06 -13.06 15.87
C LEU A 43 -2.87 -13.96 16.16
N LYS A 44 -3.07 -15.14 16.75
CA LYS A 44 -1.98 -16.09 17.08
C LYS A 44 -1.07 -16.41 15.90
N LYS A 45 -1.59 -16.42 14.69
CA LYS A 45 -0.80 -16.60 13.47
C LYS A 45 0.29 -15.51 13.30
N TYR A 46 0.04 -14.30 13.80
CA TYR A 46 0.90 -13.14 13.67
C TYR A 46 1.70 -12.82 14.94
N THR A 47 1.37 -13.40 16.07
CA THR A 47 2.03 -13.18 17.35
C THR A 47 2.94 -14.34 17.76
N GLU A 48 2.49 -15.57 17.54
CA GLU A 48 3.20 -16.79 17.96
C GLU A 48 3.58 -17.68 16.77
N GLY A 49 2.87 -17.54 15.62
CA GLY A 49 3.00 -18.40 14.46
C GLY A 49 4.11 -17.96 13.48
N THR A 50 4.06 -18.52 12.27
CA THR A 50 5.05 -18.33 11.21
C THR A 50 5.29 -16.85 10.85
N PHE A 51 4.30 -16.00 11.05
CA PHE A 51 4.34 -14.59 10.66
C PHE A 51 4.70 -13.62 11.81
N SER A 52 5.00 -14.16 12.99
CA SER A 52 5.35 -13.34 14.17
C SER A 52 6.58 -12.47 13.93
N GLY A 53 7.58 -12.96 13.21
CA GLY A 53 8.80 -12.21 12.90
C GLY A 53 8.58 -10.93 12.10
N LEU A 54 7.47 -10.82 11.36
CA LEU A 54 7.17 -9.62 10.57
C LEU A 54 6.31 -8.61 11.34
N PHE A 55 5.35 -9.08 12.15
CA PHE A 55 4.33 -8.20 12.76
C PHE A 55 4.48 -8.03 14.27
N ASN A 56 5.14 -8.97 14.96
CA ASN A 56 5.28 -8.95 16.41
C ASN A 56 6.62 -8.38 16.87
N ALA A 57 7.00 -7.23 16.34
CA ALA A 57 8.20 -6.52 16.69
C ALA A 57 8.00 -5.01 16.61
N PRO A 58 8.79 -4.21 17.36
CA PRO A 58 8.80 -2.76 17.20
C PRO A 58 9.16 -2.35 15.77
N THR A 59 8.56 -1.27 15.29
CA THR A 59 8.91 -0.72 13.97
C THR A 59 10.38 -0.32 13.92
N ASN A 60 11.14 -0.92 13.03
CA ASN A 60 12.58 -0.70 12.85
C ASN A 60 12.92 0.12 11.59
N VAL A 61 11.92 0.71 10.94
CA VAL A 61 12.10 1.48 9.70
C VAL A 61 12.42 2.93 10.02
N ASP A 62 13.52 3.43 9.46
CA ASP A 62 13.91 4.84 9.56
C ASP A 62 13.53 5.61 8.27
N MET A 63 12.49 6.44 8.38
CA MET A 63 12.00 7.29 7.27
C MET A 63 12.71 8.64 7.16
N ARG A 64 13.79 8.89 7.95
CA ARG A 64 14.58 10.13 7.88
C ARG A 64 15.54 10.14 6.70
N ASN A 65 15.86 8.97 6.17
CA ASN A 65 16.70 8.85 4.99
C ASN A 65 16.05 9.46 3.75
N GLN A 66 16.86 10.00 2.84
CA GLN A 66 16.39 10.58 1.58
C GLN A 66 15.79 9.54 0.62
N LEU A 67 16.30 8.31 0.67
CA LEU A 67 15.80 7.17 -0.07
C LEU A 67 15.51 6.03 0.91
N VAL A 68 14.28 5.56 0.91
CA VAL A 68 13.85 4.39 1.68
C VAL A 68 13.22 3.39 0.71
N VAL A 69 13.67 2.16 0.74
CA VAL A 69 13.20 1.08 -0.13
C VAL A 69 12.62 -0.03 0.74
N PHE A 70 11.39 -0.42 0.44
CA PHE A 70 10.74 -1.59 1.03
C PHE A 70 10.76 -2.73 0.01
N SER A 71 11.57 -3.76 0.26
CA SER A 71 11.53 -4.97 -0.55
C SER A 71 10.50 -5.94 0.02
N VAL A 72 9.54 -6.31 -0.82
CA VAL A 72 8.50 -7.32 -0.48
C VAL A 72 8.64 -8.57 -1.34
N ARG A 73 9.73 -8.67 -2.10
CA ARG A 73 9.96 -9.74 -3.08
C ARG A 73 10.01 -11.12 -2.43
N ASP A 74 10.70 -11.21 -1.29
CA ASP A 74 10.98 -12.48 -0.62
C ASP A 74 9.87 -12.89 0.36
N LEU A 75 8.78 -12.10 0.44
CA LEU A 75 7.63 -12.45 1.25
C LEU A 75 6.76 -13.49 0.55
N GLU A 76 6.27 -14.44 1.34
CA GLU A 76 5.26 -15.41 0.89
C GLU A 76 4.02 -14.69 0.32
N ASP A 77 3.40 -15.27 -0.69
CA ASP A 77 2.27 -14.65 -1.39
C ASP A 77 1.09 -14.31 -0.45
N GLU A 78 0.90 -15.12 0.59
CA GLU A 78 -0.14 -14.88 1.61
C GLU A 78 0.14 -13.64 2.47
N LEU A 79 1.41 -13.35 2.75
CA LEU A 79 1.82 -12.20 3.58
C LEU A 79 1.96 -10.90 2.80
N ARG A 80 2.27 -11.00 1.53
CA ARG A 80 2.61 -9.83 0.70
C ARG A 80 1.52 -8.75 0.69
N PRO A 81 0.21 -9.07 0.54
CA PRO A 81 -0.84 -8.05 0.59
C PRO A 81 -0.90 -7.30 1.92
N LEU A 82 -0.79 -8.04 3.03
CA LEU A 82 -0.80 -7.47 4.38
C LEU A 82 0.41 -6.58 4.63
N ALA A 83 1.61 -7.06 4.25
CA ALA A 83 2.84 -6.30 4.40
C ALA A 83 2.79 -5.00 3.61
N ILE A 84 2.35 -5.06 2.35
CA ILE A 84 2.23 -3.86 1.51
C ILE A 84 1.20 -2.89 2.11
N TYR A 85 0.05 -3.38 2.57
CA TYR A 85 -0.94 -2.54 3.22
C TYR A 85 -0.37 -1.84 4.47
N ALA A 86 0.36 -2.57 5.31
CA ALA A 86 1.02 -2.02 6.50
C ALA A 86 2.08 -0.96 6.12
N ILE A 87 2.93 -1.26 5.13
CA ILE A 87 3.97 -0.35 4.63
C ILE A 87 3.34 0.94 4.08
N VAL A 88 2.35 0.83 3.19
CA VAL A 88 1.75 2.02 2.57
C VAL A 88 0.97 2.84 3.59
N ASN A 89 0.33 2.19 4.57
CA ASN A 89 -0.33 2.90 5.67
C ASN A 89 0.69 3.62 6.57
N TYR A 90 1.80 2.98 6.87
CA TYR A 90 2.91 3.61 7.61
C TYR A 90 3.47 4.83 6.86
N ILE A 91 3.79 4.69 5.57
CA ILE A 91 4.22 5.79 4.70
C ILE A 91 3.20 6.93 4.73
N TRP A 92 1.91 6.61 4.61
CA TRP A 92 0.85 7.60 4.63
C TRP A 92 0.77 8.36 5.95
N ASN A 93 0.97 7.68 7.09
CA ASN A 93 1.02 8.33 8.40
C ASN A 93 2.20 9.30 8.50
N VAL A 94 3.38 8.91 8.03
CA VAL A 94 4.57 9.77 7.98
C VAL A 94 4.34 10.97 7.05
N VAL A 95 3.74 10.76 5.88
CA VAL A 95 3.43 11.85 4.94
C VAL A 95 2.46 12.88 5.55
N ARG A 96 1.49 12.42 6.34
CA ARG A 96 0.53 13.32 7.00
C ARG A 96 1.12 14.07 8.19
N SER A 97 2.00 13.46 8.93
CA SER A 97 2.61 14.06 10.13
C SER A 97 3.56 15.20 9.78
N GLU A 98 4.21 15.14 8.63
CA GLU A 98 5.20 16.12 8.23
C GLU A 98 5.02 16.52 6.75
N ARG A 99 4.75 17.79 6.50
CA ARG A 99 4.56 18.32 5.13
C ARG A 99 5.92 18.56 4.46
N LYS A 100 6.44 17.53 3.82
CA LYS A 100 7.64 17.60 2.97
C LYS A 100 7.32 17.16 1.54
N LYS A 101 8.06 17.66 0.57
CA LYS A 101 8.00 17.12 -0.80
C LYS A 101 8.57 15.71 -0.81
N ARG A 102 7.77 14.75 -1.24
CA ARG A 102 8.14 13.33 -1.33
C ARG A 102 7.65 12.73 -2.64
N ILE A 103 8.31 11.67 -3.06
CA ILE A 103 7.86 10.84 -4.17
C ILE A 103 7.73 9.42 -3.63
N LEU A 104 6.57 8.82 -3.81
CA LEU A 104 6.31 7.41 -3.58
C LEU A 104 6.32 6.70 -4.93
N VAL A 105 7.22 5.75 -5.10
CA VAL A 105 7.26 4.89 -6.29
C VAL A 105 6.73 3.51 -5.87
N ILE A 106 5.76 3.02 -6.59
CA ILE A 106 5.15 1.70 -6.40
C ILE A 106 5.43 0.90 -7.65
N ASP A 107 6.39 0.00 -7.56
CA ASP A 107 6.71 -0.93 -8.62
C ASP A 107 5.76 -2.13 -8.60
N GLU A 108 5.53 -2.74 -9.76
CA GLU A 108 4.58 -3.84 -9.97
C GLU A 108 3.18 -3.53 -9.40
N ALA A 109 2.71 -2.30 -9.63
CA ALA A 109 1.48 -1.79 -9.04
C ALA A 109 0.22 -2.61 -9.43
N TRP A 110 0.25 -3.38 -10.55
CA TRP A 110 -0.82 -4.28 -10.96
C TRP A 110 -1.17 -5.30 -9.87
N TRP A 111 -0.17 -5.72 -9.13
CA TRP A 111 -0.32 -6.69 -8.06
C TRP A 111 -1.19 -6.17 -6.91
N LEU A 112 -1.03 -4.88 -6.56
CA LEU A 112 -1.87 -4.22 -5.56
C LEU A 112 -3.33 -4.06 -6.02
N MET A 113 -3.55 -4.02 -7.34
CA MET A 113 -4.90 -3.89 -7.91
C MET A 113 -5.69 -5.20 -7.88
N GLN A 114 -5.05 -6.35 -7.64
CA GLN A 114 -5.73 -7.64 -7.49
C GLN A 114 -6.54 -7.75 -6.18
N HIS A 115 -6.17 -7.00 -5.16
CA HIS A 115 -6.84 -7.00 -3.86
C HIS A 115 -7.61 -5.71 -3.66
N GLU A 116 -8.92 -5.81 -3.43
CA GLU A 116 -9.79 -4.64 -3.37
C GLU A 116 -9.36 -3.63 -2.30
N ASP A 117 -8.96 -4.08 -1.11
CA ASP A 117 -8.57 -3.19 -0.01
C ASP A 117 -7.31 -2.40 -0.32
N SER A 118 -6.27 -3.03 -0.89
CA SER A 118 -5.05 -2.35 -1.31
C SER A 118 -5.31 -1.40 -2.48
N ALA A 119 -6.10 -1.82 -3.47
CA ALA A 119 -6.46 -0.99 -4.61
C ALA A 119 -7.22 0.28 -4.18
N ARG A 120 -8.22 0.13 -3.31
CA ARG A 120 -9.00 1.22 -2.72
C ARG A 120 -8.11 2.17 -1.92
N PHE A 121 -7.16 1.62 -1.14
CA PHE A 121 -6.24 2.43 -0.35
C PHE A 121 -5.31 3.27 -1.24
N ILE A 122 -4.67 2.66 -2.25
CA ILE A 122 -3.79 3.37 -3.19
C ILE A 122 -4.57 4.45 -3.95
N PHE A 123 -5.77 4.14 -4.39
CA PHE A 123 -6.63 5.12 -5.05
C PHE A 123 -6.95 6.32 -4.13
N ALA A 124 -7.31 6.06 -2.88
CA ALA A 124 -7.57 7.12 -1.90
C ALA A 124 -6.33 7.98 -1.63
N LEU A 125 -5.15 7.35 -1.62
CA LEU A 125 -3.86 8.01 -1.47
C LEU A 125 -3.57 8.91 -2.69
N VAL A 126 -3.70 8.39 -3.91
CA VAL A 126 -3.51 9.15 -5.15
C VAL A 126 -4.41 10.39 -5.21
N LYS A 127 -5.67 10.25 -4.83
CA LYS A 127 -6.60 11.39 -4.78
C LYS A 127 -6.20 12.49 -3.78
N ARG A 128 -5.50 12.14 -2.72
CA ARG A 128 -5.17 13.05 -1.62
C ARG A 128 -3.73 13.54 -1.63
N CYS A 129 -2.83 12.85 -2.31
CA CYS A 129 -1.38 13.03 -2.27
C CYS A 129 -0.95 14.49 -2.50
N ARG A 130 -1.59 15.19 -3.46
CA ARG A 130 -1.28 16.59 -3.80
C ARG A 130 -1.36 17.52 -2.58
N LYS A 131 -2.34 17.32 -1.68
CA LYS A 131 -2.52 18.15 -0.47
C LYS A 131 -1.37 17.99 0.53
N TYR A 132 -0.59 16.94 0.40
CA TYR A 132 0.51 16.60 1.30
C TYR A 132 1.88 16.66 0.61
N TYR A 133 1.96 17.33 -0.56
CA TYR A 133 3.19 17.45 -1.35
C TYR A 133 3.81 16.08 -1.73
N LEU A 134 2.97 15.06 -1.87
CA LEU A 134 3.36 13.72 -2.28
C LEU A 134 3.12 13.54 -3.78
N GLY A 135 4.17 13.24 -4.56
CA GLY A 135 4.06 12.66 -5.88
C GLY A 135 3.89 11.13 -5.76
N VAL A 136 3.00 10.54 -6.54
CA VAL A 136 2.85 9.09 -6.60
C VAL A 136 3.13 8.64 -8.03
N THR A 137 4.05 7.70 -8.16
CA THR A 137 4.39 7.05 -9.43
C THR A 137 4.05 5.57 -9.30
N THR A 138 3.19 5.08 -10.17
CA THR A 138 2.89 3.65 -10.29
C THR A 138 3.57 3.10 -11.53
N ILE A 139 4.28 1.98 -11.39
CA ILE A 139 4.96 1.28 -12.48
C ILE A 139 4.27 -0.08 -12.64
N THR A 140 3.98 -0.47 -13.86
CA THR A 140 3.41 -1.77 -14.16
C THR A 140 3.92 -2.27 -15.51
N GLN A 141 4.17 -3.57 -15.61
CA GLN A 141 4.47 -4.25 -16.87
C GLN A 141 3.18 -4.70 -17.56
N ASP A 142 2.12 -5.00 -16.81
CA ASP A 142 0.85 -5.44 -17.33
C ASP A 142 -0.23 -4.37 -17.15
N VAL A 143 -0.49 -3.67 -18.26
CA VAL A 143 -1.54 -2.64 -18.31
C VAL A 143 -2.93 -3.27 -18.17
N ASN A 144 -3.15 -4.47 -18.71
CA ASN A 144 -4.47 -5.11 -18.67
C ASN A 144 -4.85 -5.50 -17.25
N ASP A 145 -3.92 -6.13 -16.51
CA ASP A 145 -4.16 -6.52 -15.13
C ASP A 145 -4.37 -5.29 -14.23
N PHE A 146 -3.60 -4.23 -14.47
CA PHE A 146 -3.80 -2.97 -13.77
C PHE A 146 -5.18 -2.36 -14.02
N LEU A 147 -5.68 -2.42 -15.25
CA LEU A 147 -6.96 -1.83 -15.67
C LEU A 147 -8.19 -2.71 -15.40
N ARG A 148 -8.02 -3.98 -15.01
CA ARG A 148 -9.14 -4.82 -14.54
C ARG A 148 -9.84 -4.22 -13.32
N SER A 149 -9.09 -3.56 -12.46
CA SER A 149 -9.63 -2.85 -11.31
C SER A 149 -10.18 -1.47 -11.73
N GLN A 150 -11.38 -1.14 -11.28
CA GLN A 150 -11.93 0.22 -11.41
C GLN A 150 -11.02 1.28 -10.79
N TYR A 151 -10.27 0.91 -9.76
CA TYR A 151 -9.30 1.79 -9.10
C TYR A 151 -8.08 2.05 -9.99
N GLY A 152 -7.59 1.03 -10.70
CA GLY A 152 -6.50 1.16 -11.67
C GLY A 152 -6.88 2.09 -12.82
N GLN A 153 -8.08 1.93 -13.38
CA GLN A 153 -8.61 2.83 -14.41
C GLN A 153 -8.65 4.28 -13.92
N ALA A 154 -9.13 4.49 -12.69
CA ALA A 154 -9.22 5.83 -12.12
C ALA A 154 -7.82 6.43 -11.83
N ILE A 155 -6.82 5.62 -11.46
CA ILE A 155 -5.44 6.07 -11.29
C ILE A 155 -4.87 6.55 -12.62
N VAL A 156 -5.01 5.76 -13.69
CA VAL A 156 -4.54 6.15 -15.04
C VAL A 156 -5.19 7.46 -15.49
N THR A 157 -6.50 7.58 -15.35
CA THR A 157 -7.24 8.80 -15.75
C THR A 157 -6.80 10.04 -14.97
N ASN A 158 -6.39 9.89 -13.71
CA ASN A 158 -5.93 11.00 -12.87
C ASN A 158 -4.41 11.24 -12.95
N SER A 159 -3.67 10.44 -13.69
CA SER A 159 -2.22 10.59 -13.88
C SER A 159 -1.94 11.73 -14.85
N ALA A 160 -1.29 12.78 -14.37
CA ALA A 160 -0.92 13.94 -15.19
C ALA A 160 0.25 13.65 -16.14
N LEU A 161 1.08 12.66 -15.83
CA LEU A 161 2.19 12.19 -16.64
C LEU A 161 2.04 10.68 -16.84
N GLN A 162 2.09 10.26 -18.08
CA GLN A 162 2.03 8.84 -18.47
C GLN A 162 3.28 8.55 -19.32
N LEU A 163 4.12 7.65 -18.84
CA LEU A 163 5.33 7.22 -19.53
C LEU A 163 5.12 5.79 -20.05
N LEU A 164 5.06 5.66 -21.37
CA LEU A 164 4.89 4.38 -22.04
C LEU A 164 6.23 3.95 -22.62
N LEU A 165 6.71 2.80 -22.19
CA LEU A 165 7.91 2.17 -22.71
C LEU A 165 7.53 1.15 -23.79
N ARG A 166 8.54 0.47 -24.36
CA ARG A 166 8.36 -0.55 -25.40
C ARG A 166 7.28 -1.56 -25.01
N GLN A 167 6.41 -1.85 -25.96
CA GLN A 167 5.31 -2.81 -25.81
C GLN A 167 5.52 -4.00 -26.75
N SER A 168 5.01 -5.16 -26.35
CA SER A 168 4.94 -6.32 -27.24
C SER A 168 3.87 -6.12 -28.30
N PRO A 169 4.01 -6.74 -29.49
CA PRO A 169 2.97 -6.70 -30.53
C PRO A 169 1.61 -7.21 -30.03
N ALA A 170 1.60 -8.13 -29.08
CA ALA A 170 0.36 -8.68 -28.50
C ALA A 170 -0.35 -7.70 -27.56
N ALA A 171 0.36 -6.80 -26.90
CA ALA A 171 -0.18 -5.88 -25.92
C ALA A 171 -0.48 -4.48 -26.48
N VAL A 172 0.22 -4.08 -27.53
CA VAL A 172 0.23 -2.70 -28.05
C VAL A 172 -1.15 -2.19 -28.46
N ASP A 173 -2.01 -3.04 -28.98
CA ASP A 173 -3.38 -2.64 -29.41
C ASP A 173 -4.25 -2.22 -28.22
N ASN A 174 -4.12 -2.91 -27.10
CA ASN A 174 -4.82 -2.53 -25.87
C ASN A 174 -4.25 -1.23 -25.27
N VAL A 175 -2.93 -1.07 -25.30
CA VAL A 175 -2.27 0.15 -24.87
C VAL A 175 -2.72 1.32 -25.75
N GLN A 176 -2.73 1.16 -27.08
CA GLN A 176 -3.23 2.17 -28.01
C GLN A 176 -4.64 2.64 -27.67
N LYS A 177 -5.56 1.69 -27.47
CA LYS A 177 -6.96 2.01 -27.12
C LYS A 177 -7.09 2.69 -25.77
N THR A 178 -6.35 2.22 -24.76
CA THR A 178 -6.42 2.73 -23.40
C THR A 178 -5.91 4.16 -23.29
N PHE A 179 -4.79 4.45 -23.96
CA PHE A 179 -4.13 5.76 -23.89
C PHE A 179 -4.47 6.66 -25.09
N LEU A 180 -5.40 6.23 -25.95
CA LEU A 180 -5.86 6.98 -27.13
C LEU A 180 -4.72 7.38 -28.06
N LEU A 181 -3.78 6.47 -28.27
CA LEU A 181 -2.59 6.73 -29.10
C LEU A 181 -2.94 6.69 -30.61
N THR A 182 -2.26 7.53 -31.34
CA THR A 182 -2.24 7.46 -32.82
C THR A 182 -1.48 6.23 -33.32
N ASP A 183 -1.67 5.88 -34.58
CA ASP A 183 -0.91 4.77 -35.19
C ASP A 183 0.60 5.04 -35.20
N SER A 184 1.01 6.27 -35.40
CA SER A 184 2.42 6.67 -35.34
C SER A 184 3.01 6.46 -33.96
N GLU A 185 2.31 6.82 -32.88
CA GLU A 185 2.75 6.60 -31.50
C GLU A 185 2.81 5.12 -31.15
N LYS A 186 1.84 4.33 -31.64
CA LYS A 186 1.87 2.86 -31.53
C LYS A 186 3.14 2.27 -32.13
N TYR A 187 3.52 2.69 -33.34
CA TYR A 187 4.74 2.22 -33.99
C TYR A 187 5.99 2.59 -33.18
N LEU A 188 6.05 3.78 -32.60
CA LEU A 188 7.15 4.17 -31.71
C LEU A 188 7.29 3.23 -30.52
N LEU A 189 6.17 2.78 -29.92
CA LEU A 189 6.19 1.84 -28.80
C LEU A 189 6.68 0.44 -29.20
N LEU A 190 6.50 0.03 -30.44
CA LEU A 190 7.01 -1.24 -30.96
C LEU A 190 8.52 -1.20 -31.26
N GLU A 191 9.00 -0.05 -31.74
CA GLU A 191 10.37 0.13 -32.21
C GLU A 191 11.33 0.68 -31.14
N SER A 192 10.81 1.27 -30.04
CA SER A 192 11.66 1.82 -28.98
C SER A 192 12.58 0.74 -28.39
N ARG A 193 13.86 1.09 -28.21
CA ARG A 193 14.89 0.19 -27.67
C ARG A 193 15.10 0.42 -26.18
#